data_3bc68916d8e6553e8825863c7b4303cd
#
_entry.id   3bc68916d8e6553e8825863c7b4303cd
#
_cell.length_a   1.000
_cell.length_b   1.000
_cell.length_c   1.000
_cell.angle_alpha   90.00
_cell.angle_beta   90.00
_cell.angle_gamma   90.00
#
_symmetry.space_group_name_H-M   'P 1'
#
loop_
_entity.id
_entity.type
_entity.pdbx_description
1 polymer ?
#
loop_
_entity_poly.entity_id
_entity_poly.type
_entity_poly.pdbx_seq_one_letter_code
_entity_poly.pdbx_strand_id
1 'polypeptide(L)'
;MIQSRLKLIYVHEGDKKMALLQTWRDTAYSQDMDQNTVQKFWGTYFEIEKGIYEQLLANPDEEVKGTVKELAEKYGVEVFTMTGFLDGINDSLKEPNPIEEMEEDTVVSLAFDKEKLYKNMVDAKAEWLYELPQWDNIFSEEKRKELYKEQKNSGTIRKEKKVGRNDPCPCGSGKKYKKCCGK
;
A
#
# COMPACT_ATOMS: atom_id res chain seq x y z
N MET A 1 1.60 30.35 -11.46
CA MET A 1 1.33 31.14 -10.25
C MET A 1 0.15 30.52 -9.50
N ILE A 2 0.37 29.32 -8.89
CA ILE A 2 -0.60 28.65 -7.98
C ILE A 2 0.22 28.03 -6.84
N GLN A 3 0.99 28.87 -6.16
CA GLN A 3 1.91 28.42 -5.08
C GLN A 3 1.63 29.10 -3.73
N SER A 4 0.42 29.58 -3.47
CA SER A 4 0.26 30.37 -2.25
C SER A 4 -1.08 30.22 -1.55
N ARG A 5 -1.51 28.98 -1.22
CA ARG A 5 -2.68 28.81 -0.31
C ARG A 5 -2.68 27.56 0.58
N LEU A 6 -1.56 26.88 0.76
CA LEU A 6 -1.41 25.85 1.80
C LEU A 6 -0.42 26.28 2.90
N LYS A 7 -0.35 27.57 3.19
CA LYS A 7 0.31 28.07 4.39
C LYS A 7 -0.75 28.26 5.48
N LEU A 8 -0.59 27.54 6.52
CA LEU A 8 -0.96 27.74 7.91
C LEU A 8 -1.57 26.49 8.55
N ILE A 9 -0.71 25.58 8.95
CA ILE A 9 -0.93 25.03 10.28
C ILE A 9 0.31 25.42 11.09
N TYR A 10 0.18 26.48 11.84
CA TYR A 10 1.21 27.02 12.72
C TYR A 10 1.29 26.14 13.96
N VAL A 11 2.44 25.50 14.16
CA VAL A 11 2.76 24.83 15.42
C VAL A 11 2.91 25.89 16.49
N HIS A 12 2.08 25.85 17.53
CA HIS A 12 2.27 26.65 18.73
C HIS A 12 3.45 26.07 19.52
N GLU A 13 4.46 26.90 19.83
CA GLU A 13 5.53 26.57 20.76
C GLU A 13 4.94 26.21 22.13
N GLY A 14 5.09 24.96 22.51
CA GLY A 14 4.67 24.44 23.82
C GLY A 14 4.05 23.04 23.80
N ASP A 15 3.56 22.57 22.66
CA ASP A 15 2.98 21.24 22.55
C ASP A 15 4.02 20.21 22.11
N LYS A 16 3.98 19.05 22.75
CA LYS A 16 4.74 17.84 22.40
C LYS A 16 4.70 17.66 20.89
N LYS A 17 5.87 17.79 20.22
CA LYS A 17 6.01 17.63 18.76
C LYS A 17 5.33 16.32 18.37
N MET A 18 4.20 16.39 17.67
CA MET A 18 3.50 15.19 17.22
C MET A 18 4.40 14.48 16.20
N ALA A 19 4.49 13.15 16.30
CA ALA A 19 5.23 12.37 15.33
C ALA A 19 4.68 12.63 13.91
N LEU A 20 5.54 12.69 12.92
CA LEU A 20 5.16 12.99 11.53
C LEU A 20 4.01 12.09 11.06
N LEU A 21 4.10 10.81 11.37
CA LEU A 21 3.09 9.82 10.99
C LEU A 21 1.73 10.10 11.63
N GLN A 22 1.71 10.49 12.91
CA GLN A 22 0.45 10.82 13.58
C GLN A 22 -0.21 12.04 12.92
N THR A 23 0.58 13.08 12.62
CA THR A 23 0.08 14.26 11.91
C THR A 23 -0.50 13.91 10.53
N TRP A 24 0.17 13.02 9.79
CA TRP A 24 -0.32 12.51 8.51
C TRP A 24 -1.66 11.78 8.69
N ARG A 25 -1.71 10.80 9.58
CA ARG A 25 -2.90 9.96 9.80
C ARG A 25 -4.09 10.79 10.29
N ASP A 26 -3.88 11.71 11.22
CA ASP A 26 -4.95 12.58 11.75
C ASP A 26 -5.53 13.50 10.65
N THR A 27 -4.68 13.93 9.71
CA THR A 27 -5.15 14.74 8.57
C THR A 27 -5.81 13.89 7.51
N ALA A 28 -5.14 12.82 7.05
CA ALA A 28 -5.59 11.99 5.94
C ALA A 28 -6.89 11.23 6.22
N TYR A 29 -7.11 10.86 7.49
CA TYR A 29 -8.29 10.11 7.93
C TYR A 29 -9.23 10.93 8.84
N SER A 30 -9.11 12.25 8.80
CA SER A 30 -9.99 13.15 9.56
C SER A 30 -11.45 12.94 9.18
N GLN A 31 -12.30 12.76 10.20
CA GLN A 31 -13.75 12.65 10.01
C GLN A 31 -14.44 14.01 9.85
N ASP A 32 -13.71 15.10 10.12
CA ASP A 32 -14.24 16.46 10.05
C ASP A 32 -14.22 17.06 8.63
N MET A 33 -13.56 16.38 7.68
CA MET A 33 -13.51 16.82 6.29
C MET A 33 -14.80 16.46 5.55
N ASP A 34 -15.34 17.43 4.81
CA ASP A 34 -16.42 17.16 3.87
C ASP A 34 -15.97 16.29 2.70
N GLN A 35 -16.91 15.62 2.04
CA GLN A 35 -16.61 14.65 0.97
C GLN A 35 -15.82 15.26 -0.19
N ASN A 36 -16.05 16.52 -0.55
CA ASN A 36 -15.33 17.18 -1.64
C ASN A 36 -13.86 17.44 -1.26
N THR A 37 -13.62 17.82 0.00
CA THR A 37 -12.28 18.03 0.54
C THR A 37 -11.51 16.73 0.59
N VAL A 38 -12.12 15.64 1.07
CA VAL A 38 -11.55 14.29 1.07
C VAL A 38 -11.17 13.85 -0.36
N GLN A 39 -12.09 14.02 -1.31
CA GLN A 39 -11.83 13.61 -2.70
C GLN A 39 -10.67 14.40 -3.33
N LYS A 40 -10.59 15.70 -3.08
CA LYS A 40 -9.50 16.55 -3.57
C LYS A 40 -8.16 16.18 -2.93
N PHE A 41 -8.16 15.95 -1.62
CA PHE A 41 -6.96 15.55 -0.87
C PHE A 41 -6.38 14.27 -1.44
N TRP A 42 -7.17 13.20 -1.49
CA TRP A 42 -6.72 11.91 -2.00
C TRP A 42 -6.38 11.94 -3.50
N GLY A 43 -7.16 12.68 -4.30
CA GLY A 43 -6.85 12.84 -5.73
C GLY A 43 -5.49 13.49 -5.95
N THR A 44 -5.17 14.54 -5.19
CA THR A 44 -3.85 15.20 -5.27
C THR A 44 -2.74 14.27 -4.75
N TYR A 45 -2.99 13.58 -3.64
CA TYR A 45 -2.02 12.65 -3.06
C TYR A 45 -1.69 11.51 -4.04
N PHE A 46 -2.68 10.86 -4.64
CA PHE A 46 -2.47 9.74 -5.57
C PHE A 46 -1.69 10.13 -6.83
N GLU A 47 -1.87 11.35 -7.33
CA GLU A 47 -1.05 11.86 -8.45
C GLU A 47 0.42 12.03 -8.05
N ILE A 48 0.67 12.55 -6.85
CA ILE A 48 2.03 12.69 -6.31
C ILE A 48 2.66 11.32 -6.05
N GLU A 49 1.94 10.44 -5.38
CA GLU A 49 2.35 9.06 -5.09
C GLU A 49 2.75 8.33 -6.37
N LYS A 50 1.91 8.42 -7.40
CA LYS A 50 2.19 7.86 -8.72
C LYS A 50 3.51 8.38 -9.29
N GLY A 51 3.74 9.69 -9.25
CA GLY A 51 4.98 10.30 -9.73
C GLY A 51 6.23 9.84 -8.99
N ILE A 52 6.13 9.54 -7.68
CA ILE A 52 7.23 8.96 -6.91
C ILE A 52 7.47 7.50 -7.36
N TYR A 53 6.41 6.69 -7.51
CA TYR A 53 6.56 5.32 -7.98
C TYR A 53 7.10 5.22 -9.40
N GLU A 54 6.72 6.11 -10.31
CA GLU A 54 7.28 6.16 -11.66
C GLU A 54 8.81 6.32 -11.65
N GLN A 55 9.33 7.18 -10.76
CA GLN A 55 10.77 7.40 -10.59
C GLN A 55 11.46 6.19 -9.92
N LEU A 56 10.86 5.62 -8.88
CA LEU A 56 11.40 4.44 -8.19
C LEU A 56 11.46 3.21 -9.10
N LEU A 57 10.40 2.95 -9.85
CA LEU A 57 10.30 1.80 -10.74
C LEU A 57 11.16 1.95 -12.02
N ALA A 58 11.57 3.17 -12.36
CA ALA A 58 12.52 3.38 -13.46
C ALA A 58 13.91 2.81 -13.14
N ASN A 59 14.32 2.80 -11.86
CA ASN A 59 15.59 2.27 -11.39
C ASN A 59 15.37 1.31 -10.20
N PRO A 60 14.73 0.15 -10.41
CA PRO A 60 14.19 -0.69 -9.35
C PRO A 60 15.25 -1.41 -8.51
N ASP A 61 16.51 -1.38 -8.91
CA ASP A 61 17.66 -1.98 -8.22
C ASP A 61 18.53 -0.94 -7.49
N GLU A 62 18.23 0.37 -7.68
CA GLU A 62 18.90 1.44 -6.97
C GLU A 62 18.31 1.59 -5.56
N GLU A 63 19.16 1.52 -4.54
CA GLU A 63 18.75 1.83 -3.18
C GLU A 63 18.68 3.36 -3.00
N VAL A 64 17.48 3.90 -2.92
CA VAL A 64 17.25 5.30 -2.55
C VAL A 64 17.18 5.41 -1.04
N LYS A 65 18.14 6.13 -0.43
CA LYS A 65 18.27 6.29 1.01
C LYS A 65 18.61 7.73 1.34
N GLY A 66 18.05 8.25 2.42
CA GLY A 66 18.28 9.61 2.92
C GLY A 66 17.38 9.90 4.11
N THR A 67 17.46 11.09 4.65
CA THR A 67 16.49 11.55 5.66
C THR A 67 15.12 11.77 5.01
N VAL A 68 14.06 11.74 5.80
CA VAL A 68 12.69 12.03 5.33
C VAL A 68 12.66 13.36 4.58
N LYS A 69 13.35 14.38 5.11
CA LYS A 69 13.46 15.70 4.50
C LYS A 69 14.21 15.66 3.16
N GLU A 70 15.35 14.98 3.08
CA GLU A 70 16.12 14.84 1.84
C GLU A 70 15.33 14.10 0.76
N LEU A 71 14.55 13.08 1.13
CA LEU A 71 13.69 12.38 0.19
C LEU A 71 12.53 13.27 -0.26
N ALA A 72 11.93 14.05 0.63
CA ALA A 72 10.90 15.01 0.27
C ALA A 72 11.45 16.04 -0.74
N GLU A 73 12.64 16.59 -0.51
CA GLU A 73 13.33 17.50 -1.42
C GLU A 73 13.67 16.84 -2.77
N LYS A 74 14.18 15.59 -2.74
CA LYS A 74 14.51 14.81 -3.95
C LYS A 74 13.30 14.64 -4.87
N TYR A 75 12.14 14.32 -4.31
CA TYR A 75 10.90 14.10 -5.08
C TYR A 75 10.07 15.38 -5.27
N GLY A 76 10.50 16.52 -4.73
CA GLY A 76 9.82 17.81 -4.88
C GLY A 76 8.46 17.87 -4.16
N VAL A 77 8.34 17.16 -3.03
CA VAL A 77 7.13 17.09 -2.22
C VAL A 77 7.35 17.65 -0.82
N GLU A 78 6.28 17.91 -0.08
CA GLU A 78 6.37 18.30 1.33
C GLU A 78 6.69 17.09 2.22
N VAL A 79 7.36 17.32 3.35
CA VAL A 79 7.65 16.28 4.36
C VAL A 79 6.37 15.53 4.77
N PHE A 80 5.27 16.24 4.93
CA PHE A 80 3.95 15.68 5.21
C PHE A 80 3.53 14.62 4.17
N THR A 81 3.64 14.95 2.89
CA THR A 81 3.30 14.03 1.78
C THR A 81 4.27 12.86 1.70
N MET A 82 5.59 13.12 1.91
CA MET A 82 6.61 12.07 1.96
C MET A 82 6.35 11.11 3.12
N THR A 83 5.88 11.60 4.26
CA THR A 83 5.49 10.76 5.41
C THR A 83 4.38 9.77 5.03
N GLY A 84 3.35 10.24 4.32
CA GLY A 84 2.28 9.37 3.82
C GLY A 84 2.79 8.32 2.83
N PHE A 85 3.69 8.72 1.94
CA PHE A 85 4.31 7.79 0.99
C PHE A 85 5.12 6.71 1.71
N LEU A 86 5.90 7.08 2.74
CA LEU A 86 6.67 6.13 3.55
C LEU A 86 5.76 5.17 4.34
N ASP A 87 4.62 5.65 4.88
CA ASP A 87 3.61 4.80 5.51
C ASP A 87 3.05 3.77 4.52
N GLY A 88 2.68 4.21 3.32
CA GLY A 88 2.09 3.35 2.28
C GLY A 88 3.04 2.29 1.73
N ILE A 89 4.33 2.61 1.53
CA ILE A 89 5.30 1.67 0.94
C ILE A 89 5.93 0.75 1.99
N ASN A 90 5.88 1.08 3.28
CA ASN A 90 6.68 0.45 4.33
C ASN A 90 6.59 -1.07 4.35
N ASP A 91 5.38 -1.61 4.21
CA ASP A 91 5.16 -3.06 4.16
C ASP A 91 5.74 -3.73 2.90
N SER A 92 6.11 -2.95 1.88
CA SER A 92 6.69 -3.44 0.63
C SER A 92 8.21 -3.38 0.61
N LEU A 93 8.82 -2.79 1.64
CA LEU A 93 10.27 -2.66 1.73
C LEU A 93 10.94 -3.99 2.08
N LYS A 94 12.23 -4.12 1.71
CA LYS A 94 13.09 -5.22 2.12
C LYS A 94 13.29 -5.22 3.63
N GLU A 95 13.54 -4.02 4.19
CA GLU A 95 13.62 -3.75 5.62
C GLU A 95 12.67 -2.59 5.94
N PRO A 96 11.72 -2.76 6.85
CA PRO A 96 10.77 -1.70 7.19
C PRO A 96 11.48 -0.53 7.89
N ASN A 97 11.06 0.69 7.60
CA ASN A 97 11.52 1.89 8.29
C ASN A 97 10.81 2.05 9.64
N PRO A 98 11.41 2.75 10.62
CA PRO A 98 10.81 3.01 11.94
C PRO A 98 9.75 4.14 11.87
N ILE A 99 8.68 3.93 11.09
CA ILE A 99 7.73 4.98 10.73
C ILE A 99 6.97 5.59 11.90
N GLU A 100 6.76 4.84 12.99
CA GLU A 100 6.04 5.32 14.18
C GLU A 100 6.84 6.38 14.97
N GLU A 101 8.17 6.32 14.91
CA GLU A 101 9.09 7.23 15.62
C GLU A 101 9.81 8.19 14.68
N MET A 102 9.40 8.24 13.41
CA MET A 102 10.07 8.98 12.35
C MET A 102 9.95 10.48 12.54
N GLU A 103 11.09 11.16 12.43
CA GLU A 103 11.23 12.63 12.37
C GLU A 103 11.82 13.05 11.01
N GLU A 104 11.89 14.36 10.74
CA GLU A 104 12.39 14.88 9.46
C GLU A 104 13.84 14.47 9.14
N ASP A 105 14.66 14.29 10.16
CA ASP A 105 16.07 13.88 10.08
C ASP A 105 16.28 12.37 10.22
N THR A 106 15.22 11.59 10.42
CA THR A 106 15.29 10.12 10.44
C THR A 106 15.71 9.60 9.07
N VAL A 107 16.78 8.78 9.06
CA VAL A 107 17.26 8.15 7.83
C VAL A 107 16.37 6.96 7.50
N VAL A 108 15.82 6.95 6.30
CA VAL A 108 14.92 5.93 5.76
C VAL A 108 15.43 5.39 4.43
N SER A 109 15.04 4.18 4.08
CA SER A 109 15.37 3.54 2.80
C SER A 109 14.10 3.22 2.03
N LEU A 110 14.14 3.36 0.70
CA LEU A 110 13.08 2.96 -0.21
C LEU A 110 13.45 1.68 -0.99
N ALA A 111 14.39 0.87 -0.47
CA ALA A 111 14.74 -0.42 -1.05
C ALA A 111 13.56 -1.41 -0.89
N PHE A 112 12.80 -1.61 -1.95
CA PHE A 112 11.60 -2.43 -1.94
C PHE A 112 11.83 -3.85 -2.49
N ASP A 113 10.99 -4.79 -2.05
CA ASP A 113 10.82 -6.08 -2.70
C ASP A 113 9.83 -5.92 -3.86
N LYS A 114 10.27 -6.22 -5.07
CA LYS A 114 9.52 -6.00 -6.32
C LYS A 114 8.20 -6.78 -6.36
N GLU A 115 8.23 -8.07 -5.98
CA GLU A 115 7.02 -8.90 -5.99
C GLU A 115 6.04 -8.49 -4.88
N LYS A 116 6.56 -8.19 -3.70
CA LYS A 116 5.77 -7.75 -2.56
C LYS A 116 5.09 -6.42 -2.85
N LEU A 117 5.84 -5.44 -3.41
CA LEU A 117 5.29 -4.16 -3.81
C LEU A 117 4.17 -4.30 -4.83
N TYR A 118 4.40 -5.08 -5.90
CA TYR A 118 3.38 -5.32 -6.91
C TYR A 118 2.10 -5.94 -6.30
N LYS A 119 2.27 -6.98 -5.46
CA LYS A 119 1.14 -7.65 -4.78
C LYS A 119 0.38 -6.70 -3.84
N ASN A 120 1.09 -5.86 -3.08
CA ASN A 120 0.45 -4.89 -2.18
C ASN A 120 -0.35 -3.83 -2.96
N MET A 121 0.16 -3.36 -4.11
CA MET A 121 -0.60 -2.48 -5.00
C MET A 121 -1.88 -3.14 -5.53
N VAL A 122 -1.81 -4.43 -5.88
CA VAL A 122 -3.00 -5.22 -6.31
C VAL A 122 -3.99 -5.39 -5.16
N ASP A 123 -3.51 -5.62 -3.94
CA ASP A 123 -4.36 -5.74 -2.74
C ASP A 123 -5.10 -4.45 -2.44
N ALA A 124 -4.38 -3.34 -2.49
CA ALA A 124 -4.93 -1.99 -2.35
C ALA A 124 -5.87 -1.57 -3.50
N LYS A 125 -5.98 -2.38 -4.57
CA LYS A 125 -6.74 -2.07 -5.80
C LYS A 125 -6.28 -0.78 -6.49
N ALA A 126 -5.00 -0.44 -6.34
CA ALA A 126 -4.36 0.73 -6.92
C ALA A 126 -3.98 0.47 -8.40
N GLU A 127 -4.98 0.42 -9.29
CA GLU A 127 -4.78 0.15 -10.72
C GLU A 127 -3.78 1.12 -11.34
N TRP A 128 -3.86 2.40 -10.96
CA TRP A 128 -2.96 3.45 -11.42
C TRP A 128 -1.49 3.22 -11.05
N LEU A 129 -1.18 2.29 -10.13
CA LEU A 129 0.18 1.93 -9.70
C LEU A 129 0.64 0.59 -10.28
N TYR A 130 -0.18 -0.48 -10.20
CA TYR A 130 0.24 -1.79 -10.72
C TYR A 130 0.13 -1.91 -12.25
N GLU A 131 -0.49 -0.95 -12.94
CA GLU A 131 -0.52 -0.86 -14.40
C GLU A 131 0.52 0.14 -14.97
N LEU A 132 1.41 0.69 -14.13
CA LEU A 132 2.47 1.58 -14.57
C LEU A 132 3.37 0.88 -15.62
N PRO A 133 3.70 1.55 -16.74
CA PRO A 133 4.52 0.95 -17.80
C PRO A 133 5.93 0.56 -17.36
N GLN A 134 6.45 1.15 -16.29
CA GLN A 134 7.75 0.81 -15.71
C GLN A 134 7.83 -0.66 -15.26
N TRP A 135 6.70 -1.28 -14.90
CA TRP A 135 6.62 -2.69 -14.57
C TRP A 135 7.02 -3.62 -15.73
N ASP A 136 6.90 -3.18 -16.99
CA ASP A 136 7.30 -3.95 -18.17
C ASP A 136 8.82 -4.25 -18.20
N ASN A 137 9.61 -3.38 -17.57
CA ASN A 137 11.05 -3.55 -17.44
C ASN A 137 11.45 -4.44 -16.25
N ILE A 138 10.51 -4.71 -15.33
CA ILE A 138 10.75 -5.45 -14.08
C ILE A 138 10.24 -6.89 -14.19
N PHE A 139 9.05 -7.07 -14.73
CA PHE A 139 8.39 -8.36 -14.87
C PHE A 139 7.80 -8.55 -16.28
N SER A 140 7.85 -9.78 -16.80
CA SER A 140 7.09 -10.12 -18.00
C SER A 140 5.56 -10.02 -17.74
N GLU A 141 4.78 -9.92 -18.80
CA GLU A 141 3.33 -9.89 -18.70
C GLU A 141 2.75 -11.15 -18.02
N GLU A 142 3.37 -12.32 -18.31
CA GLU A 142 2.99 -13.60 -17.70
C GLU A 142 3.25 -13.57 -16.18
N LYS A 143 4.41 -13.05 -15.76
CA LYS A 143 4.76 -12.94 -14.33
C LYS A 143 3.81 -11.99 -13.61
N ARG A 144 3.48 -10.85 -14.20
CA ARG A 144 2.48 -9.92 -13.61
C ARG A 144 1.11 -10.56 -13.47
N LYS A 145 0.65 -11.32 -14.48
CA LYS A 145 -0.62 -12.07 -14.40
C LYS A 145 -0.59 -13.14 -13.30
N GLU A 146 0.55 -13.80 -13.11
CA GLU A 146 0.74 -14.76 -12.01
C GLU A 146 0.61 -14.07 -10.66
N LEU A 147 1.41 -13.02 -10.40
CA LEU A 147 1.41 -12.26 -9.14
C LEU A 147 0.02 -11.68 -8.82
N TYR A 148 -0.65 -11.14 -9.83
CA TYR A 148 -2.03 -10.63 -9.69
C TYR A 148 -3.00 -11.74 -9.24
N LYS A 149 -2.95 -12.91 -9.89
CA LYS A 149 -3.81 -14.06 -9.52
C LYS A 149 -3.49 -14.60 -8.13
N GLU A 150 -2.22 -14.69 -7.77
CA GLU A 150 -1.80 -15.10 -6.44
C GLU A 150 -2.37 -14.18 -5.38
N GLN A 151 -2.25 -12.86 -5.57
CA GLN A 151 -2.77 -11.89 -4.61
C GLN A 151 -4.29 -11.93 -4.52
N LYS A 152 -5.01 -11.96 -5.64
CA LYS A 152 -6.49 -12.10 -5.64
C LYS A 152 -6.98 -13.38 -4.98
N ASN A 153 -6.19 -14.45 -5.02
CA ASN A 153 -6.57 -15.74 -4.41
C ASN A 153 -6.13 -15.87 -2.95
N SER A 154 -5.16 -15.06 -2.49
CA SER A 154 -4.60 -15.13 -1.12
C SER A 154 -5.66 -14.92 -0.04
N GLY A 155 -6.62 -14.01 -0.26
CA GLY A 155 -7.75 -13.75 0.65
C GLY A 155 -8.93 -14.71 0.48
N THR A 156 -8.86 -15.68 -0.47
CA THR A 156 -9.97 -16.58 -0.73
C THR A 156 -9.89 -17.79 0.18
N ILE A 157 -10.68 -17.82 1.25
CA ILE A 157 -10.86 -19.01 2.08
C ILE A 157 -11.59 -20.05 1.23
N ARG A 158 -10.87 -21.03 0.68
CA ARG A 158 -11.48 -22.21 0.06
C ARG A 158 -12.10 -23.03 1.18
N LYS A 159 -13.42 -22.90 1.37
CA LYS A 159 -14.17 -23.81 2.24
C LYS A 159 -13.96 -25.23 1.72
N GLU A 160 -13.56 -26.15 2.59
CA GLU A 160 -13.49 -27.57 2.25
C GLU A 160 -14.83 -28.00 1.63
N LYS A 161 -14.73 -28.79 0.55
CA LYS A 161 -15.91 -29.26 -0.18
C LYS A 161 -16.77 -30.07 0.76
N LYS A 162 -17.86 -29.48 1.23
CA LYS A 162 -18.82 -30.22 2.08
C LYS A 162 -19.33 -31.41 1.30
N VAL A 163 -19.31 -32.60 1.95
CA VAL A 163 -19.86 -33.83 1.39
C VAL A 163 -21.34 -33.57 1.04
N GLY A 164 -21.66 -33.69 -0.22
CA GLY A 164 -23.05 -33.52 -0.71
C GLY A 164 -23.95 -34.67 -0.27
N ARG A 165 -25.25 -34.40 -0.12
CA ARG A 165 -26.23 -35.44 0.28
C ARG A 165 -26.16 -36.70 -0.56
N ASN A 166 -25.80 -36.61 -1.83
CA ASN A 166 -25.75 -37.71 -2.79
C ASN A 166 -24.35 -38.30 -2.99
N ASP A 167 -23.32 -37.70 -2.43
CA ASP A 167 -21.93 -38.18 -2.53
C ASP A 167 -21.74 -39.49 -1.73
N PRO A 168 -20.72 -40.31 -2.08
CA PRO A 168 -20.35 -41.47 -1.29
C PRO A 168 -20.03 -41.04 0.16
N CYS A 169 -20.51 -41.83 1.11
CA CYS A 169 -20.25 -41.51 2.52
C CYS A 169 -18.76 -41.66 2.85
N PRO A 170 -18.11 -40.67 3.47
CA PRO A 170 -16.69 -40.73 3.82
C PRO A 170 -16.33 -41.83 4.85
N CYS A 171 -17.34 -42.44 5.48
CA CYS A 171 -17.12 -43.56 6.40
C CYS A 171 -16.79 -44.89 5.68
N GLY A 172 -16.71 -44.92 4.35
CA GLY A 172 -16.37 -46.14 3.59
C GLY A 172 -17.52 -47.16 3.41
N SER A 173 -18.75 -46.84 3.85
CA SER A 173 -19.90 -47.76 3.78
C SER A 173 -20.42 -48.01 2.36
N GLY A 174 -19.93 -47.32 1.33
CA GLY A 174 -20.46 -47.37 -0.06
C GLY A 174 -21.85 -46.75 -0.23
N LYS A 175 -22.50 -46.30 0.84
CA LYS A 175 -23.84 -45.67 0.78
C LYS A 175 -23.74 -44.18 0.52
N LYS A 176 -24.77 -43.55 -0.05
CA LYS A 176 -24.87 -42.10 -0.17
C LYS A 176 -24.91 -41.45 1.20
N TYR A 177 -24.21 -40.30 1.37
CA TYR A 177 -24.09 -39.60 2.65
C TYR A 177 -25.43 -39.41 3.37
N LYS A 178 -26.50 -38.97 2.66
CA LYS A 178 -27.86 -38.81 3.22
C LYS A 178 -28.49 -40.11 3.74
N LYS A 179 -27.97 -41.26 3.35
CA LYS A 179 -28.48 -42.58 3.80
C LYS A 179 -27.56 -43.27 4.79
N CYS A 180 -26.52 -42.55 5.27
CA CYS A 180 -25.54 -43.04 6.21
C CYS A 180 -25.26 -41.98 7.32
N CYS A 181 -24.11 -41.34 7.34
CA CYS A 181 -23.72 -40.37 8.36
C CYS A 181 -24.42 -39.00 8.26
N GLY A 182 -25.13 -38.75 7.15
CA GLY A 182 -25.91 -37.54 6.93
C GLY A 182 -27.41 -37.67 7.15
N LYS A 183 -27.84 -38.68 7.92
CA LYS A 183 -29.25 -38.84 8.33
C LYS A 183 -29.65 -37.79 9.35
#